data_a655c9f56e73afeb5afdf47c1c582c57
#
_entry.id   a655c9f56e73afeb5afdf47c1c582c57
#
_cell.length_a   1.000
_cell.length_b   1.000
_cell.length_c   1.000
_cell.angle_alpha   90.00
_cell.angle_beta   90.00
_cell.angle_gamma   90.00
#
_symmetry.space_group_name_H-M   'P 1'
#
loop_
_entity.id
_entity.type
_entity.pdbx_description
1 polymer ?
#
loop_
_entity_poly.entity_id
_entity_poly.type
_entity_poly.pdbx_seq_one_letter_code
_entity_poly.pdbx_strand_id
1 'polypeptide(L)'
;MIFLTTMSLMMAQKNAGQSTVSDGCQYVLISTDYGDVKVKLYNETPLHRDNFVKLVKDGFYDGLLFHRVINHFMIQGGDPNSKDAQEGQMLGDGNLGYTIPAEFVNGLYHKKGALAAARTNNPQKASSSCQFYIVQGNIWDDNGLQMIEQHYGKTFSPQQRESYKTVGGTPHLDNDYTVFGEVVEGLEVIDKIAAVPCDSNNRPKKDVKMRISIIESK
;
A
#
# COMPACT_ATOMS: atom_id res chain seq x y z
N MET A 1 73.71 -5.08 25.18
CA MET A 1 72.35 -5.07 25.74
C MET A 1 71.57 -4.06 24.93
N ILE A 2 70.86 -4.53 23.90
CA ILE A 2 70.19 -3.70 22.89
C ILE A 2 68.66 -3.85 23.15
N PHE A 3 67.99 -2.76 23.54
CA PHE A 3 66.55 -2.67 23.70
C PHE A 3 65.92 -2.37 22.34
N LEU A 4 65.15 -3.30 21.79
CA LEU A 4 64.27 -3.06 20.66
C LEU A 4 62.89 -2.57 21.18
N THR A 5 62.58 -1.33 20.86
CA THR A 5 61.23 -0.74 21.06
C THR A 5 60.39 -1.07 19.83
N THR A 6 59.37 -1.92 19.99
CA THR A 6 58.35 -2.19 18.96
C THR A 6 57.30 -1.12 18.99
N MET A 7 57.23 -0.32 17.93
CA MET A 7 56.20 0.68 17.70
C MET A 7 54.97 0.00 17.07
N SER A 8 53.88 -0.10 17.85
CA SER A 8 52.61 -0.65 17.39
C SER A 8 51.85 0.39 16.57
N LEU A 9 51.70 0.11 15.28
CA LEU A 9 50.95 0.98 14.35
C LEU A 9 49.47 0.61 14.42
N MET A 10 48.66 1.42 15.13
CA MET A 10 47.20 1.31 15.12
C MET A 10 46.68 1.84 13.79
N MET A 11 46.24 0.96 12.90
CA MET A 11 45.46 1.31 11.71
C MET A 11 44.04 1.65 12.14
N ALA A 12 43.68 2.91 12.03
CA ALA A 12 42.30 3.37 12.12
C ALA A 12 41.55 2.91 10.86
N GLN A 13 40.67 1.93 10.99
CA GLN A 13 39.69 1.59 9.96
C GLN A 13 38.67 2.74 9.83
N LYS A 14 38.76 3.49 8.72
CA LYS A 14 37.72 4.39 8.28
C LYS A 14 36.51 3.54 7.88
N ASN A 15 35.42 3.63 8.66
CA ASN A 15 34.11 3.17 8.22
C ASN A 15 33.75 3.94 6.95
N ALA A 16 33.76 3.25 5.82
CA ALA A 16 33.20 3.73 4.58
C ALA A 16 31.68 3.89 4.80
N GLY A 17 31.24 5.15 4.84
CA GLY A 17 29.83 5.47 4.88
C GLY A 17 29.13 4.81 3.70
N GLN A 18 28.18 3.92 3.98
CA GLN A 18 27.25 3.41 2.99
C GLN A 18 26.47 4.61 2.44
N SER A 19 26.82 5.05 1.24
CA SER A 19 26.02 6.00 0.50
C SER A 19 24.73 5.27 0.13
N THR A 20 23.63 5.58 0.82
CA THR A 20 22.29 5.17 0.40
C THR A 20 21.98 5.89 -0.89
N VAL A 21 22.13 5.20 -2.01
CA VAL A 21 21.63 5.68 -3.30
C VAL A 21 20.11 5.80 -3.13
N SER A 22 19.59 7.02 -3.12
CA SER A 22 18.15 7.28 -3.16
C SER A 22 17.65 6.65 -4.46
N ASP A 23 16.71 5.70 -4.38
CA ASP A 23 16.10 5.06 -5.57
C ASP A 23 15.19 6.02 -6.35
N GLY A 24 15.16 7.30 -5.97
CA GLY A 24 14.32 8.34 -6.56
C GLY A 24 12.82 8.14 -6.31
N CYS A 25 12.43 7.13 -5.52
CA CYS A 25 11.05 6.88 -5.17
C CYS A 25 10.60 7.74 -3.99
N GLN A 26 9.32 8.05 -3.95
CA GLN A 26 8.70 8.71 -2.80
C GLN A 26 8.19 7.67 -1.81
N TYR A 27 8.32 7.97 -0.53
CA TYR A 27 7.85 7.13 0.56
C TYR A 27 6.89 7.91 1.45
N VAL A 28 5.89 7.22 1.96
CA VAL A 28 4.95 7.76 2.95
C VAL A 28 4.87 6.85 4.18
N LEU A 29 4.56 7.43 5.32
CA LEU A 29 4.24 6.74 6.55
C LEU A 29 2.75 6.88 6.82
N ILE A 30 2.06 5.76 6.94
CA ILE A 30 0.66 5.69 7.38
C ILE A 30 0.69 5.27 8.85
N SER A 31 0.31 6.17 9.75
CA SER A 31 0.26 5.93 11.18
C SER A 31 -1.16 5.64 11.63
N THR A 32 -1.33 4.60 12.44
CA THR A 32 -2.60 4.17 13.02
C THR A 32 -2.44 3.72 14.47
N ASP A 33 -3.54 3.51 15.19
CA ASP A 33 -3.51 2.92 16.56
C ASP A 33 -3.00 1.46 16.57
N TYR A 34 -2.89 0.81 15.40
CA TYR A 34 -2.39 -0.56 15.26
C TYR A 34 -0.90 -0.64 14.93
N GLY A 35 -0.29 0.51 14.64
CA GLY A 35 1.11 0.67 14.27
C GLY A 35 1.29 1.48 12.99
N ASP A 36 2.54 1.58 12.56
CA ASP A 36 2.95 2.33 11.40
C ASP A 36 3.18 1.41 10.19
N VAL A 37 2.83 1.93 9.01
CA VAL A 37 3.02 1.25 7.72
C VAL A 37 3.81 2.19 6.80
N LYS A 38 4.99 1.76 6.37
CA LYS A 38 5.79 2.49 5.39
C LYS A 38 5.48 1.99 3.99
N VAL A 39 5.16 2.91 3.11
CA VAL A 39 4.74 2.62 1.74
C VAL A 39 5.66 3.32 0.76
N LYS A 40 6.16 2.56 -0.22
CA LYS A 40 6.86 3.06 -1.40
C LYS A 40 5.83 3.39 -2.47
N LEU A 41 5.92 4.58 -3.07
CA LEU A 41 5.10 4.98 -4.22
C LEU A 41 5.89 4.77 -5.52
N TYR A 42 5.23 4.22 -6.54
CA TYR A 42 5.87 3.87 -7.79
C TYR A 42 6.00 5.07 -8.74
N ASN A 43 7.17 5.20 -9.37
CA ASN A 43 7.42 6.24 -10.39
C ASN A 43 6.71 5.94 -11.71
N GLU A 44 6.39 4.68 -11.96
CA GLU A 44 5.73 4.18 -13.15
C GLU A 44 4.24 4.56 -13.23
N THR A 45 3.66 5.02 -12.12
CA THR A 45 2.27 5.49 -12.04
C THR A 45 2.20 6.94 -11.53
N PRO A 46 2.77 7.89 -12.30
CA PRO A 46 2.99 9.26 -11.83
C PRO A 46 1.69 10.02 -11.52
N LEU A 47 0.59 9.78 -12.24
CA LEU A 47 -0.67 10.47 -11.98
C LEU A 47 -1.24 10.11 -10.60
N HIS A 48 -1.25 8.84 -10.25
CA HIS A 48 -1.71 8.37 -8.94
C HIS A 48 -0.73 8.77 -7.83
N ARG A 49 0.58 8.57 -8.05
CA ARG A 49 1.62 8.97 -7.10
C ARG A 49 1.53 10.46 -6.75
N ASP A 50 1.54 11.33 -7.76
CA ASP A 50 1.62 12.77 -7.55
C ASP A 50 0.33 13.32 -6.93
N ASN A 51 -0.84 12.78 -7.32
CA ASN A 51 -2.10 13.10 -6.68
C ASN A 51 -2.11 12.67 -5.20
N PHE A 52 -1.68 11.45 -4.90
CA PHE A 52 -1.63 10.95 -3.52
C PHE A 52 -0.67 11.79 -2.67
N VAL A 53 0.52 12.09 -3.18
CA VAL A 53 1.51 12.95 -2.51
C VAL A 53 0.96 14.35 -2.24
N LYS A 54 0.26 14.93 -3.21
CA LYS A 54 -0.40 16.24 -3.03
C LYS A 54 -1.38 16.18 -1.86
N LEU A 55 -2.28 15.20 -1.84
CA LEU A 55 -3.27 15.04 -0.77
C LEU A 55 -2.62 14.79 0.60
N VAL A 56 -1.52 14.04 0.65
CA VAL A 56 -0.73 13.84 1.88
C VAL A 56 -0.14 15.17 2.37
N LYS A 57 0.48 15.95 1.48
CA LYS A 57 1.04 17.28 1.82
C LYS A 57 -0.01 18.27 2.30
N ASP A 58 -1.22 18.18 1.75
CA ASP A 58 -2.35 19.02 2.14
C ASP A 58 -2.98 18.56 3.49
N GLY A 59 -2.49 17.48 4.11
CA GLY A 59 -3.05 16.91 5.35
C GLY A 59 -4.45 16.31 5.17
N PHE A 60 -4.84 16.01 3.93
CA PHE A 60 -6.19 15.54 3.59
C PHE A 60 -6.57 14.25 4.34
N TYR A 61 -5.62 13.32 4.48
CA TYR A 61 -5.89 12.02 5.10
C TYR A 61 -5.91 12.05 6.64
N ASP A 62 -5.53 13.17 7.27
CA ASP A 62 -5.43 13.26 8.72
C ASP A 62 -6.80 13.10 9.40
N GLY A 63 -6.93 12.04 10.17
CA GLY A 63 -8.16 11.68 10.89
C GLY A 63 -9.22 10.96 10.05
N LEU A 64 -8.97 10.69 8.77
CA LEU A 64 -9.82 9.80 7.98
C LEU A 64 -9.71 8.36 8.46
N LEU A 65 -10.71 7.54 8.10
CA LEU A 65 -10.83 6.16 8.54
C LEU A 65 -10.43 5.16 7.46
N PHE A 66 -9.93 3.99 7.89
CA PHE A 66 -10.13 2.77 7.13
C PHE A 66 -11.60 2.35 7.28
N HIS A 67 -12.44 2.87 6.41
CA HIS A 67 -13.89 2.77 6.51
C HIS A 67 -14.48 1.47 6.00
N ARG A 68 -13.72 0.67 5.24
CA ARG A 68 -14.11 -0.63 4.72
C ARG A 68 -12.95 -1.61 4.88
N VAL A 69 -13.18 -2.66 5.66
CA VAL A 69 -12.18 -3.68 5.99
C VAL A 69 -12.78 -5.05 5.76
N ILE A 70 -12.14 -5.84 4.92
CA ILE A 70 -12.54 -7.22 4.63
C ILE A 70 -11.34 -8.12 4.82
N ASN A 71 -11.42 -9.00 5.82
CA ASN A 71 -10.39 -9.99 6.10
C ASN A 71 -10.16 -10.89 4.87
N HIS A 72 -8.93 -11.26 4.63
CA HIS A 72 -8.47 -12.01 3.45
C HIS A 72 -8.67 -11.29 2.11
N PHE A 73 -8.91 -9.97 2.15
CA PHE A 73 -9.08 -9.17 0.95
C PHE A 73 -8.28 -7.87 1.02
N MET A 74 -8.79 -6.82 1.70
CA MET A 74 -8.12 -5.52 1.73
C MET A 74 -8.61 -4.64 2.89
N ILE A 75 -7.86 -3.57 3.16
CA ILE A 75 -8.29 -2.44 3.99
C ILE A 75 -8.38 -1.19 3.12
N GLN A 76 -9.53 -0.51 3.12
CA GLN A 76 -9.82 0.64 2.25
C GLN A 76 -10.08 1.90 3.08
N GLY A 77 -9.49 3.02 2.65
CA GLY A 77 -9.62 4.33 3.28
C GLY A 77 -9.67 5.47 2.28
N GLY A 78 -9.61 6.71 2.79
CA GLY A 78 -9.55 7.92 1.97
C GLY A 78 -10.89 8.53 1.58
N ASP A 79 -12.01 8.05 2.15
CA ASP A 79 -13.30 8.71 2.00
C ASP A 79 -13.33 10.00 2.83
N PRO A 80 -13.51 11.20 2.21
CA PRO A 80 -13.62 12.47 2.95
C PRO A 80 -14.78 12.50 3.95
N ASN A 81 -15.86 11.76 3.68
CA ASN A 81 -17.01 11.67 4.56
C ASN A 81 -16.72 10.86 5.83
N SER A 82 -15.57 10.19 5.90
CA SER A 82 -15.17 9.41 7.08
C SER A 82 -14.57 10.27 8.19
N LYS A 83 -14.24 11.53 7.92
CA LYS A 83 -13.78 12.46 8.96
C LYS A 83 -14.93 12.76 9.93
N ASP A 84 -14.71 12.46 11.19
CA ASP A 84 -15.71 12.67 12.25
C ASP A 84 -17.07 11.97 12.00
N ALA A 85 -17.05 10.87 11.24
CA ALA A 85 -18.24 10.09 10.91
C ALA A 85 -18.90 9.50 12.15
N GLN A 86 -20.23 9.59 12.23
CA GLN A 86 -20.99 9.00 13.32
C GLN A 86 -20.99 7.47 13.24
N GLU A 87 -21.18 6.82 14.38
CA GLU A 87 -21.33 5.36 14.43
C GLU A 87 -22.49 4.92 13.52
N GLY A 88 -22.28 3.88 12.71
CA GLY A 88 -23.27 3.36 11.76
C GLY A 88 -23.49 4.21 10.49
N GLN A 89 -22.82 5.35 10.35
CA GLN A 89 -22.89 6.14 9.13
C GLN A 89 -22.33 5.35 7.95
N MET A 90 -23.08 5.30 6.83
CA MET A 90 -22.63 4.73 5.57
C MET A 90 -21.49 5.56 4.99
N LEU A 91 -20.43 4.89 4.57
CA LEU A 91 -19.22 5.49 4.01
C LEU A 91 -18.84 4.77 2.71
N GLY A 92 -17.98 5.39 1.92
CA GLY A 92 -17.43 4.83 0.68
C GLY A 92 -17.81 5.63 -0.58
N ASP A 93 -18.77 6.56 -0.50
CA ASP A 93 -19.24 7.33 -1.65
C ASP A 93 -18.55 8.69 -1.81
N GLY A 94 -17.75 9.11 -0.82
CA GLY A 94 -17.06 10.40 -0.84
C GLY A 94 -15.98 10.48 -1.92
N ASN A 95 -15.87 11.62 -2.57
CA ASN A 95 -14.86 11.92 -3.60
C ASN A 95 -14.57 13.43 -3.64
N LEU A 96 -13.54 13.82 -4.39
CA LEU A 96 -13.14 15.23 -4.54
C LEU A 96 -13.64 15.86 -5.86
N GLY A 97 -14.58 15.21 -6.57
CA GLY A 97 -15.18 15.73 -7.78
C GLY A 97 -14.37 15.52 -9.07
N TYR A 98 -13.30 14.73 -9.02
CA TYR A 98 -12.52 14.33 -10.21
C TYR A 98 -12.09 12.87 -10.12
N THR A 99 -11.65 12.32 -11.24
CA THR A 99 -11.11 10.96 -11.36
C THR A 99 -9.70 11.01 -11.94
N ILE A 100 -8.94 9.93 -11.71
CA ILE A 100 -7.59 9.78 -12.24
C ILE A 100 -7.63 8.70 -13.33
N PRO A 101 -7.14 8.98 -14.56
CA PRO A 101 -7.04 7.96 -15.61
C PRO A 101 -6.27 6.73 -15.12
N ALA A 102 -6.69 5.54 -15.54
CA ALA A 102 -6.01 4.30 -15.15
C ALA A 102 -4.56 4.28 -15.64
N GLU A 103 -3.65 3.78 -14.78
CA GLU A 103 -2.23 3.57 -15.10
C GLU A 103 -1.91 2.09 -14.88
N PHE A 104 -2.27 1.22 -15.84
CA PHE A 104 -1.95 -0.20 -15.77
C PHE A 104 -0.54 -0.46 -16.31
N VAL A 105 0.35 -0.87 -15.43
CA VAL A 105 1.77 -1.10 -15.76
C VAL A 105 2.09 -2.57 -15.56
N ASN A 106 2.69 -3.18 -16.58
CA ASN A 106 3.16 -4.57 -16.49
C ASN A 106 4.13 -4.72 -15.34
N GLY A 107 3.89 -5.73 -14.50
CA GLY A 107 4.72 -5.99 -13.32
C GLY A 107 4.23 -5.34 -12.03
N LEU A 108 3.25 -4.41 -12.10
CA LEU A 108 2.54 -3.90 -10.92
C LEU A 108 1.21 -4.64 -10.78
N TYR A 109 1.06 -5.41 -9.72
CA TYR A 109 -0.06 -6.31 -9.51
C TYR A 109 -0.45 -6.39 -8.03
N HIS A 110 -1.62 -6.95 -7.74
CA HIS A 110 -2.24 -6.95 -6.41
C HIS A 110 -1.69 -8.05 -5.48
N LYS A 111 -0.36 -8.12 -5.31
CA LYS A 111 0.24 -8.93 -4.24
C LYS A 111 -0.12 -8.37 -2.86
N LYS A 112 0.03 -9.17 -1.79
CA LYS A 112 -0.11 -8.67 -0.41
C LYS A 112 0.77 -7.43 -0.20
N GLY A 113 0.21 -6.39 0.40
CA GLY A 113 0.87 -5.10 0.61
C GLY A 113 0.81 -4.14 -0.57
N ALA A 114 0.23 -4.51 -1.72
CA ALA A 114 0.04 -3.55 -2.82
C ALA A 114 -0.90 -2.42 -2.38
N LEU A 115 -0.49 -1.16 -2.68
CA LEU A 115 -1.32 0.03 -2.55
C LEU A 115 -1.97 0.31 -3.89
N ALA A 116 -3.30 0.33 -3.92
CA ALA A 116 -4.08 0.50 -5.15
C ALA A 116 -5.19 1.54 -4.98
N ALA A 117 -5.57 2.18 -6.08
CA ALA A 117 -6.64 3.16 -6.09
C ALA A 117 -8.02 2.49 -6.18
N ALA A 118 -8.95 2.91 -5.32
CA ALA A 118 -10.35 2.51 -5.44
C ALA A 118 -11.02 3.19 -6.63
N ARG A 119 -12.12 2.64 -7.11
CA ARG A 119 -12.96 3.26 -8.16
C ARG A 119 -14.40 2.80 -8.08
N THR A 120 -15.29 3.62 -8.59
CA THR A 120 -16.64 3.19 -8.97
C THR A 120 -16.59 2.45 -10.31
N ASN A 121 -17.66 1.70 -10.62
CA ASN A 121 -17.73 1.03 -11.92
C ASN A 121 -17.84 2.07 -13.05
N ASN A 122 -16.86 2.09 -13.95
CA ASN A 122 -16.85 2.94 -15.13
C ASN A 122 -16.05 2.27 -16.27
N PRO A 123 -16.42 2.51 -17.54
CA PRO A 123 -15.77 1.84 -18.68
C PRO A 123 -14.28 2.19 -18.84
N GLN A 124 -13.89 3.39 -18.43
CA GLN A 124 -12.51 3.87 -18.52
C GLN A 124 -11.61 3.33 -17.41
N LYS A 125 -12.20 2.62 -16.44
CA LYS A 125 -11.52 2.14 -15.23
C LYS A 125 -10.78 3.26 -14.47
N ALA A 126 -11.26 4.51 -14.64
CA ALA A 126 -10.70 5.66 -13.97
C ALA A 126 -10.89 5.55 -12.44
N SER A 127 -9.85 5.92 -11.71
CA SER A 127 -9.79 5.79 -10.27
C SER A 127 -10.47 6.95 -9.54
N SER A 128 -10.91 6.70 -8.31
CA SER A 128 -11.28 7.76 -7.36
C SER A 128 -10.12 8.72 -7.12
N SER A 129 -10.44 9.99 -6.91
CA SER A 129 -9.46 11.03 -6.61
C SER A 129 -8.71 10.82 -5.29
N CYS A 130 -9.32 10.13 -4.31
CA CYS A 130 -8.79 10.10 -2.93
C CYS A 130 -8.89 8.74 -2.24
N GLN A 131 -9.77 7.84 -2.68
CA GLN A 131 -9.92 6.55 -2.02
C GLN A 131 -8.89 5.53 -2.53
N PHE A 132 -8.28 4.84 -1.60
CA PHE A 132 -7.28 3.81 -1.84
C PHE A 132 -7.54 2.57 -0.98
N TYR A 133 -6.88 1.47 -1.33
CA TYR A 133 -6.85 0.28 -0.47
C TYR A 133 -5.46 -0.36 -0.45
N ILE A 134 -5.19 -1.08 0.64
CA ILE A 134 -3.99 -1.90 0.78
C ILE A 134 -4.43 -3.36 0.80
N VAL A 135 -3.83 -4.16 -0.05
CA VAL A 135 -4.15 -5.57 -0.21
C VAL A 135 -3.64 -6.38 0.99
N GLN A 136 -4.52 -7.15 1.62
CA GLN A 136 -4.14 -8.27 2.48
C GLN A 136 -4.07 -9.56 1.66
N GLY A 137 -5.18 -9.94 1.05
CA GLY A 137 -5.31 -11.07 0.15
C GLY A 137 -5.18 -12.44 0.81
N ASN A 138 -5.21 -13.48 -0.04
CA ASN A 138 -5.01 -14.88 0.32
C ASN A 138 -3.76 -15.44 -0.38
N ILE A 139 -3.21 -16.51 0.18
CA ILE A 139 -2.30 -17.41 -0.54
C ILE A 139 -3.12 -18.24 -1.53
N TRP A 140 -2.63 -18.39 -2.73
CA TRP A 140 -3.27 -19.14 -3.82
C TRP A 140 -2.47 -20.37 -4.19
N ASP A 141 -3.13 -21.40 -4.68
CA ASP A 141 -2.48 -22.51 -5.38
C ASP A 141 -2.66 -22.39 -6.90
N ASP A 142 -2.05 -23.28 -7.65
CA ASP A 142 -2.12 -23.23 -9.12
C ASP A 142 -3.55 -23.45 -9.64
N ASN A 143 -4.38 -24.26 -8.95
CA ASN A 143 -5.77 -24.48 -9.32
C ASN A 143 -6.61 -23.22 -9.10
N GLY A 144 -6.44 -22.55 -7.95
CA GLY A 144 -7.11 -21.29 -7.64
C GLY A 144 -6.73 -20.19 -8.63
N LEU A 145 -5.45 -20.05 -8.98
CA LEU A 145 -5.03 -19.08 -10.00
C LEU A 145 -5.59 -19.41 -11.38
N GLN A 146 -5.66 -20.69 -11.77
CA GLN A 146 -6.28 -21.11 -13.02
C GLN A 146 -7.78 -20.78 -13.06
N MET A 147 -8.50 -20.97 -11.96
CA MET A 147 -9.91 -20.56 -11.85
C MET A 147 -10.08 -19.05 -12.02
N ILE A 148 -9.19 -18.24 -11.43
CA ILE A 148 -9.20 -16.79 -11.62
C ILE A 148 -8.95 -16.42 -13.07
N GLU A 149 -7.96 -17.04 -13.73
CA GLU A 149 -7.69 -16.82 -15.16
C GLU A 149 -8.93 -17.09 -16.03
N GLN A 150 -9.58 -18.21 -15.80
CA GLN A 150 -10.77 -18.63 -16.56
C GLN A 150 -12.00 -17.75 -16.30
N HIS A 151 -12.25 -17.41 -15.02
CA HIS A 151 -13.47 -16.68 -14.65
C HIS A 151 -13.38 -15.18 -14.95
N TYR A 152 -12.20 -14.58 -14.75
CA TYR A 152 -11.99 -13.13 -14.89
C TYR A 152 -11.23 -12.74 -16.17
N GLY A 153 -10.87 -13.71 -17.02
CA GLY A 153 -10.10 -13.45 -18.25
C GLY A 153 -8.71 -12.88 -17.96
N LYS A 154 -8.09 -13.29 -16.85
CA LYS A 154 -6.74 -12.85 -16.47
C LYS A 154 -5.69 -13.78 -17.05
N THR A 155 -4.44 -13.28 -17.10
CA THR A 155 -3.27 -14.09 -17.42
C THR A 155 -2.14 -13.64 -16.50
N PHE A 156 -1.47 -14.58 -15.84
CA PHE A 156 -0.40 -14.30 -14.90
C PHE A 156 0.94 -14.79 -15.43
N SER A 157 1.95 -13.93 -15.35
CA SER A 157 3.32 -14.34 -15.60
C SER A 157 3.80 -15.37 -14.55
N PRO A 158 4.84 -16.15 -14.84
CA PRO A 158 5.41 -17.06 -13.84
C PRO A 158 5.78 -16.36 -12.53
N GLN A 159 6.30 -15.14 -12.59
CA GLN A 159 6.63 -14.35 -11.41
C GLN A 159 5.40 -13.95 -10.59
N GLN A 160 4.31 -13.54 -11.24
CA GLN A 160 3.05 -13.22 -10.55
C GLN A 160 2.45 -14.47 -9.89
N ARG A 161 2.42 -15.61 -10.60
CA ARG A 161 1.96 -16.88 -10.04
C ARG A 161 2.75 -17.26 -8.79
N GLU A 162 4.08 -17.21 -8.85
CA GLU A 162 4.94 -17.52 -7.70
C GLU A 162 4.68 -16.55 -6.53
N SER A 163 4.52 -15.26 -6.81
CA SER A 163 4.18 -14.27 -5.79
C SER A 163 2.85 -14.55 -5.12
N TYR A 164 1.80 -14.86 -5.90
CA TYR A 164 0.49 -15.18 -5.32
C TYR A 164 0.48 -16.49 -4.52
N LYS A 165 1.37 -17.41 -4.85
CA LYS A 165 1.53 -18.69 -4.13
C LYS A 165 2.33 -18.55 -2.84
N THR A 166 3.24 -17.57 -2.75
CA THR A 166 4.15 -17.40 -1.61
C THR A 166 3.76 -16.25 -0.69
N VAL A 167 3.47 -15.09 -1.27
CA VAL A 167 3.11 -13.87 -0.55
C VAL A 167 1.60 -13.68 -0.45
N GLY A 168 0.87 -14.13 -1.47
CA GLY A 168 -0.56 -13.95 -1.58
C GLY A 168 -0.96 -12.65 -2.26
N GLY A 169 -2.27 -12.40 -2.28
CA GLY A 169 -2.85 -11.21 -2.88
C GLY A 169 -4.27 -11.40 -3.40
N THR A 170 -4.68 -10.49 -4.31
CA THR A 170 -6.01 -10.45 -4.91
C THR A 170 -5.94 -10.44 -6.44
N PRO A 171 -5.52 -11.57 -7.06
CA PRO A 171 -5.18 -11.63 -8.50
C PRO A 171 -6.34 -11.24 -9.43
N HIS A 172 -7.58 -11.40 -9.01
CA HIS A 172 -8.77 -11.03 -9.80
C HIS A 172 -8.88 -9.52 -10.07
N LEU A 173 -8.17 -8.67 -9.31
CA LEU A 173 -8.17 -7.22 -9.47
C LEU A 173 -7.11 -6.69 -10.48
N ASP A 174 -6.19 -7.54 -10.92
CA ASP A 174 -5.12 -7.13 -11.83
C ASP A 174 -5.68 -6.56 -13.14
N ASN A 175 -5.11 -5.41 -13.58
CA ASN A 175 -5.55 -4.65 -14.75
C ASN A 175 -7.02 -4.15 -14.70
N ASP A 176 -7.63 -4.14 -13.50
CA ASP A 176 -8.94 -3.52 -13.25
C ASP A 176 -8.84 -2.33 -12.29
N TYR A 177 -7.78 -2.29 -11.48
CA TYR A 177 -7.48 -1.20 -10.55
C TYR A 177 -6.00 -0.85 -10.64
N THR A 178 -5.67 0.44 -10.56
CA THR A 178 -4.27 0.90 -10.62
C THR A 178 -3.56 0.61 -9.31
N VAL A 179 -2.49 -0.18 -9.38
CA VAL A 179 -1.52 -0.35 -8.29
C VAL A 179 -0.46 0.73 -8.42
N PHE A 180 -0.29 1.57 -7.40
CA PHE A 180 0.62 2.73 -7.48
C PHE A 180 1.65 2.79 -6.34
N GLY A 181 1.72 1.73 -5.52
CA GLY A 181 2.71 1.60 -4.46
C GLY A 181 2.68 0.23 -3.79
N GLU A 182 3.56 0.06 -2.82
CA GLU A 182 3.63 -1.16 -2.01
C GLU A 182 4.09 -0.87 -0.58
N VAL A 183 3.60 -1.65 0.36
CA VAL A 183 4.08 -1.67 1.74
C VAL A 183 5.47 -2.28 1.77
N VAL A 184 6.44 -1.56 2.33
CA VAL A 184 7.84 -2.01 2.49
C VAL A 184 8.19 -2.33 3.94
N GLU A 185 7.45 -1.75 4.91
CA GLU A 185 7.55 -2.06 6.34
C GLU A 185 6.15 -2.00 6.97
N GLY A 186 5.83 -2.88 7.93
CA GLY A 186 4.55 -2.88 8.66
C GLY A 186 3.45 -3.73 8.00
N LEU A 187 3.77 -4.77 7.24
CA LEU A 187 2.76 -5.69 6.67
C LEU A 187 1.89 -6.35 7.76
N GLU A 188 2.45 -6.62 8.94
CA GLU A 188 1.71 -7.18 10.07
C GLU A 188 0.65 -6.22 10.63
N VAL A 189 0.81 -4.90 10.40
CA VAL A 189 -0.21 -3.90 10.77
C VAL A 189 -1.44 -4.04 9.89
N ILE A 190 -1.24 -4.33 8.59
CA ILE A 190 -2.34 -4.60 7.66
C ILE A 190 -3.14 -5.83 8.13
N ASP A 191 -2.47 -6.90 8.56
CA ASP A 191 -3.12 -8.10 9.08
C ASP A 191 -3.92 -7.81 10.37
N LYS A 192 -3.36 -6.99 11.28
CA LYS A 192 -4.06 -6.57 12.51
C LYS A 192 -5.32 -5.77 12.20
N ILE A 193 -5.26 -4.82 11.28
CA ILE A 193 -6.41 -4.01 10.88
C ILE A 193 -7.44 -4.89 10.16
N ALA A 194 -7.01 -5.76 9.24
CA ALA A 194 -7.91 -6.65 8.51
C ALA A 194 -8.69 -7.63 9.41
N ALA A 195 -8.19 -7.91 10.61
CA ALA A 195 -8.81 -8.80 11.58
C ALA A 195 -9.76 -8.12 12.57
N VAL A 196 -9.96 -6.80 12.49
CA VAL A 196 -10.86 -6.10 13.44
C VAL A 196 -12.32 -6.49 13.21
N PRO A 197 -13.15 -6.52 14.28
CA PRO A 197 -14.58 -6.75 14.12
C PRO A 197 -15.24 -5.64 13.31
N CYS A 198 -15.98 -6.02 12.28
CA CYS A 198 -16.73 -5.10 11.41
C CYS A 198 -18.24 -5.28 11.55
N ASP A 199 -19.00 -4.29 11.10
CA ASP A 199 -20.44 -4.37 10.94
C ASP A 199 -20.83 -5.08 9.62
N SER A 200 -22.14 -5.10 9.31
CA SER A 200 -22.67 -5.70 8.08
C SER A 200 -22.24 -5.01 6.79
N ASN A 201 -21.74 -3.77 6.88
CA ASN A 201 -21.24 -2.97 5.77
C ASN A 201 -19.71 -3.05 5.63
N ASN A 202 -19.07 -3.95 6.40
CA ASN A 202 -17.62 -4.08 6.51
C ASN A 202 -16.91 -2.84 7.10
N ARG A 203 -17.63 -1.95 7.79
CA ARG A 203 -17.03 -0.86 8.55
C ARG A 203 -16.52 -1.40 9.90
N PRO A 204 -15.26 -1.11 10.31
CA PRO A 204 -14.79 -1.44 11.64
C PRO A 204 -15.73 -0.90 12.72
N LYS A 205 -16.15 -1.76 13.69
CA LYS A 205 -17.00 -1.34 14.82
C LYS A 205 -16.33 -0.32 15.72
N LYS A 206 -15.00 -0.36 15.82
CA LYS A 206 -14.17 0.69 16.41
C LYS A 206 -13.41 1.35 15.28
N ASP A 207 -13.56 2.65 15.12
CA ASP A 207 -12.93 3.41 14.06
C ASP A 207 -11.41 3.21 14.04
N VAL A 208 -10.86 2.96 12.86
CA VAL A 208 -9.42 2.86 12.62
C VAL A 208 -8.99 4.13 11.89
N LYS A 209 -8.51 5.11 12.66
CA LYS A 209 -8.04 6.39 12.12
C LYS A 209 -6.66 6.26 11.49
N MET A 210 -6.41 7.08 10.48
CA MET A 210 -5.09 7.20 9.87
C MET A 210 -4.58 8.63 9.92
N ARG A 211 -3.26 8.75 9.89
CA ARG A 211 -2.51 9.95 9.51
C ARG A 211 -1.48 9.52 8.49
N ILE A 212 -1.29 10.30 7.42
CA ILE A 212 -0.30 9.98 6.39
C ILE A 212 0.67 11.15 6.26
N SER A 213 1.97 10.86 6.31
CA SER A 213 3.04 11.86 6.15
C SER A 213 4.07 11.43 5.12
N ILE A 214 4.71 12.38 4.48
CA ILE A 214 5.85 12.13 3.58
C ILE A 214 7.07 11.75 4.42
N ILE A 215 7.78 10.71 4.01
CA ILE A 215 9.12 10.40 4.53
C ILE A 215 10.13 11.09 3.61
N GLU A 216 10.84 12.08 4.15
CA GLU A 216 11.94 12.73 3.41
C GLU A 216 13.09 11.74 3.23
N SER A 217 13.53 11.53 1.98
CA SER A 217 14.78 10.83 1.71
C SER A 217 15.94 11.68 2.22
N LYS A 218 16.64 11.16 3.23
CA LYS A 218 17.90 11.77 3.72
C LYS A 218 19.01 11.58 2.71
#